data_1c3fc02118355203e8a42dc1a1e3fc03
#
_entry.id   1c3fc02118355203e8a42dc1a1e3fc03
#
_cell.length_a   1.000
_cell.length_b   1.000
_cell.length_c   1.000
_cell.angle_alpha   90.00
_cell.angle_beta   90.00
_cell.angle_gamma   90.00
#
_symmetry.space_group_name_H-M   'P 1'
#
loop_
_entity.id
_entity.type
_entity.pdbx_description
1 polymer ?
#
loop_
_entity_poly.entity_id
_entity_poly.type
_entity_poly.pdbx_seq_one_letter_code
_entity_poly.pdbx_strand_id
1 'polypeptide(L)'
;MRLRALLETDALGLKLLGGEDELDRTVRGVMTTDLRDPSRYLSGGELVLSGLAWRRDAADSEPFVRILVQAGVVALAAGEAELGEVPEDLVVACARHRLPLFAVNESVAFATITEHVVRQVSGERAGDLAAVVDRHRRMMTSGPAGGGPDVVLDLLGSDLDLRAWLLSPAGRLVAGPKTSGPGAGPALSAELCARLAAEHLAAARTGRRGPHRVTLGATTYSLFPIRSGGRAPQTGQARQAGPSGPDARESVLSEWLLAVEADAGDWPEERLDLLHGVTQLIAVERDRRDAARTVRRRLAQEVLELVQTGAPPAEIAARLRVAAPVLLPGLGSAPHWQVVVARVEWDGQAEGTGPVAQSLLEEILVDPRATGPEPSDRIAVAHTGDEAVALVPLPAVPAEGDGAEPGVLADALLAAVRDPLSAGLDGDGRLTLGVSAAVHSAEGLRGALEEARHARRVAAARPGRVCAAGHQELASHVLLLPFVPDDVRRAFTARLLDPLRDYDRRHRAELIPTLEAFLDCDGSWTRCATRLHLHVNTLRYRVGRIEQLTGRDLSRLEDKLDFFLALRMS
;
A
#
# COMPACT_ATOMS: atom_id res chain seq x y z
N MET A 1 22.55 -23.22 -23.18
CA MET A 1 23.80 -23.53 -23.92
C MET A 1 23.66 -23.05 -25.36
N ARG A 2 24.70 -22.37 -25.95
CA ARG A 2 24.65 -21.92 -27.36
C ARG A 2 25.17 -23.01 -28.32
N LEU A 3 24.66 -23.04 -29.56
CA LEU A 3 25.10 -24.01 -30.58
C LEU A 3 26.60 -23.95 -30.83
N ARG A 4 27.23 -22.78 -30.75
CA ARG A 4 28.66 -22.58 -30.90
C ARG A 4 29.49 -23.47 -29.96
N ALA A 5 29.01 -23.62 -28.71
CA ALA A 5 29.70 -24.44 -27.70
C ALA A 5 29.76 -25.95 -28.05
N LEU A 6 28.83 -26.41 -28.91
CA LEU A 6 28.88 -27.81 -29.40
C LEU A 6 30.06 -28.06 -30.34
N LEU A 7 30.47 -27.05 -31.12
CA LEU A 7 31.63 -27.14 -32.04
C LEU A 7 32.98 -27.06 -31.32
N GLU A 8 32.99 -26.45 -30.12
CA GLU A 8 34.21 -26.33 -29.31
C GLU A 8 34.57 -27.65 -28.59
N THR A 9 33.70 -28.67 -28.68
CA THR A 9 33.88 -29.96 -28.03
C THR A 9 34.21 -31.05 -29.07
N ASP A 10 35.46 -31.27 -29.35
CA ASP A 10 35.94 -32.24 -30.36
C ASP A 10 35.39 -33.67 -30.15
N ALA A 11 35.15 -34.04 -28.88
CA ALA A 11 34.64 -35.38 -28.53
C ALA A 11 33.22 -35.66 -29.04
N LEU A 12 32.46 -34.63 -29.47
CA LEU A 12 31.11 -34.79 -30.02
C LEU A 12 31.10 -35.11 -31.52
N GLY A 13 32.26 -35.01 -32.19
CA GLY A 13 32.39 -35.34 -33.61
C GLY A 13 31.43 -34.57 -34.54
N LEU A 14 31.08 -33.35 -34.15
CA LEU A 14 30.15 -32.50 -34.90
C LEU A 14 30.89 -31.61 -35.90
N LYS A 15 30.46 -31.64 -37.15
CA LYS A 15 30.97 -30.78 -38.21
C LYS A 15 29.85 -29.90 -38.74
N LEU A 16 30.04 -28.59 -38.74
CA LEU A 16 29.05 -27.66 -39.29
C LEU A 16 29.03 -27.75 -40.83
N LEU A 17 27.84 -27.95 -41.40
CA LEU A 17 27.59 -27.98 -42.84
C LEU A 17 26.92 -26.72 -43.36
N GLY A 18 26.27 -25.94 -42.47
CA GLY A 18 25.62 -24.70 -42.83
C GLY A 18 24.93 -24.02 -41.64
N GLY A 19 24.66 -22.73 -41.78
CA GLY A 19 23.99 -21.95 -40.72
C GLY A 19 24.97 -21.26 -39.76
N GLU A 20 26.14 -20.81 -40.23
CA GLU A 20 27.19 -20.15 -39.43
C GLU A 20 26.67 -18.90 -38.71
N ASP A 21 25.78 -18.13 -39.35
CA ASP A 21 25.21 -16.90 -38.80
C ASP A 21 24.21 -17.17 -37.65
N GLU A 22 23.77 -18.39 -37.44
CA GLU A 22 22.76 -18.80 -36.48
C GLU A 22 23.31 -19.58 -35.28
N LEU A 23 24.64 -19.65 -35.13
CA LEU A 23 25.32 -20.41 -34.05
C LEU A 23 25.14 -19.84 -32.65
N ASP A 24 24.58 -18.62 -32.53
CA ASP A 24 24.29 -18.02 -31.24
C ASP A 24 22.91 -18.43 -30.68
N ARG A 25 22.14 -19.24 -31.42
CA ARG A 25 20.88 -19.80 -30.92
C ARG A 25 21.09 -20.67 -29.69
N THR A 26 20.15 -20.60 -28.76
CA THR A 26 20.22 -21.34 -27.48
C THR A 26 19.54 -22.69 -27.61
N VAL A 27 20.26 -23.77 -27.30
CA VAL A 27 19.74 -25.13 -27.17
C VAL A 27 19.10 -25.32 -25.80
N ARG A 28 17.84 -25.72 -25.77
CA ARG A 28 17.08 -25.99 -24.54
C ARG A 28 16.90 -27.48 -24.24
N GLY A 29 17.09 -28.30 -25.22
CA GLY A 29 16.94 -29.75 -25.12
C GLY A 29 17.52 -30.46 -26.35
N VAL A 30 17.44 -31.77 -26.35
CA VAL A 30 17.86 -32.61 -27.47
C VAL A 30 16.80 -33.68 -27.70
N MET A 31 16.54 -33.98 -28.96
CA MET A 31 15.61 -35.04 -29.35
C MET A 31 16.23 -35.89 -30.44
N THR A 32 16.27 -37.21 -30.26
CA THR A 32 16.67 -38.16 -31.30
C THR A 32 15.40 -38.72 -31.95
N THR A 33 15.30 -38.58 -33.28
CA THR A 33 14.12 -39.06 -34.01
C THR A 33 14.39 -39.33 -35.46
N ASP A 34 13.78 -40.41 -35.98
CA ASP A 34 13.69 -40.75 -37.38
C ASP A 34 12.24 -40.80 -37.89
N LEU A 35 11.35 -40.14 -37.20
CA LEU A 35 9.97 -39.97 -37.63
C LEU A 35 9.90 -38.98 -38.80
N ARG A 36 9.03 -39.22 -39.77
CA ARG A 36 8.77 -38.30 -40.87
C ARG A 36 8.11 -36.98 -40.43
N ASP A 37 7.32 -37.05 -39.40
CA ASP A 37 6.72 -35.87 -38.77
C ASP A 37 6.87 -35.97 -37.23
N PRO A 38 7.93 -35.35 -36.68
CA PRO A 38 8.14 -35.32 -35.24
C PRO A 38 7.42 -34.14 -34.52
N SER A 39 6.70 -33.30 -35.23
CA SER A 39 6.17 -32.00 -34.73
C SER A 39 5.45 -32.10 -33.39
N ARG A 40 4.63 -33.16 -33.18
CA ARG A 40 3.87 -33.37 -31.93
C ARG A 40 4.74 -33.68 -30.69
N TYR A 41 6.03 -34.00 -30.88
CA TYR A 41 6.96 -34.32 -29.79
C TYR A 41 7.98 -33.21 -29.55
N LEU A 42 7.95 -32.17 -30.35
CA LEU A 42 8.84 -31.01 -30.27
C LEU A 42 8.13 -29.89 -29.50
N SER A 43 8.87 -29.26 -28.59
CA SER A 43 8.38 -28.13 -27.77
C SER A 43 9.01 -26.79 -28.17
N GLY A 44 9.98 -26.82 -29.06
CA GLY A 44 10.78 -25.68 -29.51
C GLY A 44 12.07 -25.47 -28.70
N GLY A 45 13.14 -25.14 -29.39
CA GLY A 45 14.44 -24.95 -28.79
C GLY A 45 15.31 -26.21 -28.71
N GLU A 46 14.91 -27.32 -29.33
CA GLU A 46 15.68 -28.56 -29.35
C GLU A 46 16.76 -28.59 -30.46
N LEU A 47 17.85 -29.30 -30.18
CA LEU A 47 18.73 -29.90 -31.17
C LEU A 47 18.14 -31.26 -31.58
N VAL A 48 17.78 -31.44 -32.84
CA VAL A 48 17.27 -32.73 -33.33
C VAL A 48 18.45 -33.55 -33.88
N LEU A 49 18.57 -34.80 -33.39
CA LEU A 49 19.49 -35.80 -33.88
C LEU A 49 18.71 -36.80 -34.74
N SER A 50 19.18 -37.09 -35.94
CA SER A 50 18.51 -38.02 -36.86
C SER A 50 19.51 -38.88 -37.64
N GLY A 51 19.25 -40.18 -37.71
CA GLY A 51 19.96 -41.12 -38.59
C GLY A 51 19.49 -41.04 -40.04
N LEU A 52 18.54 -40.13 -40.35
CA LEU A 52 17.96 -39.92 -41.69
C LEU A 52 17.12 -41.10 -42.22
N ALA A 53 16.73 -42.07 -41.38
CA ALA A 53 15.92 -43.23 -41.79
C ALA A 53 14.51 -42.83 -42.32
N TRP A 54 14.05 -41.63 -42.05
CA TRP A 54 12.82 -41.08 -42.59
C TRP A 54 12.91 -40.72 -44.07
N ARG A 55 14.14 -40.49 -44.59
CA ARG A 55 14.41 -40.04 -45.96
C ARG A 55 14.45 -41.21 -46.94
N ARG A 56 13.64 -41.19 -47.99
CA ARG A 56 13.62 -42.17 -49.05
C ARG A 56 14.25 -41.64 -50.34
N ASP A 57 14.02 -40.36 -50.63
CA ASP A 57 14.57 -39.67 -51.78
C ASP A 57 14.84 -38.18 -51.47
N ALA A 58 15.38 -37.47 -52.44
CA ALA A 58 15.73 -36.05 -52.28
C ALA A 58 14.52 -35.13 -52.03
N ALA A 59 13.31 -35.53 -52.44
CA ALA A 59 12.10 -34.74 -52.29
C ALA A 59 11.58 -34.72 -50.82
N ASP A 60 12.01 -35.66 -49.98
CA ASP A 60 11.61 -35.77 -48.61
C ASP A 60 12.30 -34.70 -47.71
N SER A 61 13.47 -34.16 -48.11
CA SER A 61 14.27 -33.27 -47.27
C SER A 61 13.62 -31.91 -47.00
N GLU A 62 13.09 -31.27 -48.02
CA GLU A 62 12.44 -29.95 -47.86
C GLU A 62 11.22 -29.97 -46.97
N PRO A 63 10.24 -30.94 -47.10
CA PRO A 63 9.13 -31.07 -46.16
C PRO A 63 9.55 -31.30 -44.72
N PHE A 64 10.54 -32.14 -44.49
CA PHE A 64 11.06 -32.47 -43.14
C PHE A 64 11.68 -31.24 -42.47
N VAL A 65 12.57 -30.53 -43.15
CA VAL A 65 13.19 -29.31 -42.63
C VAL A 65 12.14 -28.24 -42.28
N ARG A 66 11.14 -28.08 -43.12
CA ARG A 66 10.05 -27.14 -42.88
C ARG A 66 9.25 -27.50 -41.62
N ILE A 67 8.97 -28.77 -41.37
CA ILE A 67 8.33 -29.26 -40.15
C ILE A 67 9.16 -28.90 -38.91
N LEU A 68 10.48 -29.15 -38.96
CA LEU A 68 11.39 -28.82 -37.85
C LEU A 68 11.42 -27.31 -37.53
N VAL A 69 11.52 -26.50 -38.59
CA VAL A 69 11.54 -25.04 -38.42
C VAL A 69 10.20 -24.51 -37.86
N GLN A 70 9.08 -25.03 -38.34
CA GLN A 70 7.75 -24.67 -37.82
C GLN A 70 7.54 -25.08 -36.36
N ALA A 71 8.17 -26.20 -35.94
CA ALA A 71 8.20 -26.67 -34.55
C ALA A 71 9.19 -25.90 -33.66
N GLY A 72 9.95 -24.93 -34.19
CA GLY A 72 10.89 -24.12 -33.42
C GLY A 72 12.22 -24.83 -33.08
N VAL A 73 12.63 -25.86 -33.86
CA VAL A 73 13.90 -26.53 -33.71
C VAL A 73 15.05 -25.56 -33.99
N VAL A 74 16.08 -25.58 -33.19
CA VAL A 74 17.23 -24.64 -33.29
C VAL A 74 18.32 -25.15 -34.20
N ALA A 75 18.48 -26.46 -34.35
CA ALA A 75 19.47 -27.08 -35.26
C ALA A 75 19.11 -28.56 -35.54
N LEU A 76 19.58 -29.07 -36.67
CA LEU A 76 19.53 -30.48 -37.02
C LEU A 76 20.97 -31.06 -37.04
N ALA A 77 21.15 -32.22 -36.45
CA ALA A 77 22.41 -33.01 -36.52
C ALA A 77 22.11 -34.35 -37.20
N ALA A 78 22.67 -34.52 -38.36
CA ALA A 78 22.49 -35.68 -39.23
C ALA A 78 23.64 -36.68 -39.06
N GLY A 79 23.31 -37.92 -38.78
CA GLY A 79 24.29 -39.00 -38.62
C GLY A 79 24.84 -39.51 -39.96
N GLU A 80 26.15 -39.74 -40.06
CA GLU A 80 26.82 -40.26 -41.24
C GLU A 80 26.88 -41.80 -41.25
N ALA A 81 26.41 -42.47 -40.18
CA ALA A 81 26.58 -43.91 -40.00
C ALA A 81 25.81 -44.78 -41.03
N GLU A 82 24.63 -44.36 -41.50
CA GLU A 82 23.81 -45.17 -42.41
C GLU A 82 23.96 -44.77 -43.89
N LEU A 83 24.08 -43.48 -44.18
CA LEU A 83 24.09 -42.94 -45.54
C LEU A 83 25.48 -42.47 -46.01
N GLY A 84 26.48 -42.52 -45.15
CA GLY A 84 27.76 -41.87 -45.38
C GLY A 84 27.67 -40.35 -45.26
N GLU A 85 28.14 -39.62 -46.24
CA GLU A 85 28.05 -38.15 -46.21
C GLU A 85 26.60 -37.66 -46.20
N VAL A 86 26.36 -36.57 -45.46
CA VAL A 86 25.03 -35.93 -45.39
C VAL A 86 24.59 -35.50 -46.78
N PRO A 87 23.37 -35.87 -47.26
CA PRO A 87 22.88 -35.57 -48.59
C PRO A 87 22.83 -34.06 -48.89
N GLU A 88 23.26 -33.67 -50.13
CA GLU A 88 23.33 -32.28 -50.56
C GLU A 88 21.94 -31.60 -50.55
N ASP A 89 20.89 -32.34 -50.92
CA ASP A 89 19.49 -31.84 -50.89
C ASP A 89 19.08 -31.44 -49.48
N LEU A 90 19.55 -32.14 -48.43
CA LEU A 90 19.30 -31.76 -47.03
C LEU A 90 20.07 -30.49 -46.66
N VAL A 91 21.30 -30.36 -47.10
CA VAL A 91 22.12 -29.14 -46.86
C VAL A 91 21.43 -27.93 -47.51
N VAL A 92 20.96 -28.06 -48.74
CA VAL A 92 20.26 -27.00 -49.48
C VAL A 92 18.93 -26.65 -48.80
N ALA A 93 18.16 -27.63 -48.33
CA ALA A 93 16.91 -27.40 -47.62
C ALA A 93 17.16 -26.67 -46.31
N CYS A 94 18.14 -27.08 -45.49
CA CYS A 94 18.51 -26.42 -44.25
C CYS A 94 18.98 -24.97 -44.47
N ALA A 95 19.82 -24.74 -45.50
CA ALA A 95 20.29 -23.40 -45.86
C ALA A 95 19.11 -22.47 -46.24
N ARG A 96 18.16 -22.96 -47.04
CA ARG A 96 16.95 -22.21 -47.46
C ARG A 96 16.09 -21.75 -46.27
N HIS A 97 15.97 -22.60 -45.24
CA HIS A 97 15.16 -22.33 -44.05
C HIS A 97 15.99 -21.78 -42.87
N ARG A 98 17.24 -21.44 -43.08
CA ARG A 98 18.16 -20.94 -42.03
C ARG A 98 18.22 -21.85 -40.81
N LEU A 99 18.15 -23.17 -40.99
CA LEU A 99 18.29 -24.14 -39.94
C LEU A 99 19.76 -24.61 -39.92
N PRO A 100 20.54 -24.36 -38.85
CA PRO A 100 21.89 -24.89 -38.70
C PRO A 100 21.88 -26.40 -38.84
N LEU A 101 22.82 -26.92 -39.67
CA LEU A 101 22.97 -28.33 -39.93
C LEU A 101 24.38 -28.80 -39.53
N PHE A 102 24.43 -29.82 -38.72
CA PHE A 102 25.67 -30.51 -38.34
C PHE A 102 25.69 -31.92 -38.93
N ALA A 103 26.86 -32.36 -39.39
CA ALA A 103 27.14 -33.78 -39.60
C ALA A 103 27.66 -34.38 -38.29
N VAL A 104 27.25 -35.59 -37.96
CA VAL A 104 27.72 -36.37 -36.83
C VAL A 104 28.56 -37.52 -37.35
N ASN A 105 29.83 -37.54 -36.96
CA ASN A 105 30.77 -38.60 -37.37
C ASN A 105 30.26 -39.99 -36.97
N GLU A 106 30.43 -40.98 -37.88
CA GLU A 106 29.97 -42.38 -37.67
C GLU A 106 30.47 -43.03 -36.40
N SER A 107 31.64 -42.60 -35.88
CA SER A 107 32.24 -43.11 -34.64
C SER A 107 31.57 -42.60 -33.36
N VAL A 108 30.67 -41.59 -33.44
CA VAL A 108 30.05 -40.95 -32.29
C VAL A 108 28.57 -41.35 -32.17
N ALA A 109 28.26 -41.97 -31.06
CA ALA A 109 26.86 -42.32 -30.76
C ALA A 109 26.02 -41.09 -30.41
N PHE A 110 24.78 -41.00 -30.88
CA PHE A 110 23.82 -39.94 -30.51
C PHE A 110 23.61 -39.83 -29.00
N ALA A 111 23.77 -40.95 -28.27
CA ALA A 111 23.71 -40.96 -26.80
C ALA A 111 24.78 -40.05 -26.19
N THR A 112 26.00 -40.03 -26.73
CA THR A 112 27.10 -39.16 -26.25
C THR A 112 26.75 -37.67 -26.39
N ILE A 113 26.16 -37.30 -27.53
CA ILE A 113 25.72 -35.93 -27.78
C ILE A 113 24.55 -35.58 -26.85
N THR A 114 23.58 -36.50 -26.71
CA THR A 114 22.45 -36.36 -25.82
C THR A 114 22.89 -36.14 -24.38
N GLU A 115 23.75 -36.98 -23.85
CA GLU A 115 24.28 -36.86 -22.48
C GLU A 115 25.03 -35.54 -22.28
N HIS A 116 25.83 -35.13 -23.26
CA HIS A 116 26.59 -33.88 -23.19
C HIS A 116 25.63 -32.67 -23.12
N VAL A 117 24.66 -32.60 -24.04
CA VAL A 117 23.68 -31.48 -24.09
C VAL A 117 22.82 -31.47 -22.82
N VAL A 118 22.29 -32.62 -22.39
CA VAL A 118 21.50 -32.73 -21.16
C VAL A 118 22.30 -32.30 -19.93
N ARG A 119 23.57 -32.70 -19.82
CA ARG A 119 24.46 -32.31 -18.74
C ARG A 119 24.73 -30.82 -18.72
N GLN A 120 25.01 -30.21 -19.87
CA GLN A 120 25.26 -28.78 -19.98
C GLN A 120 24.02 -27.95 -19.70
N VAL A 121 22.87 -28.29 -20.27
CA VAL A 121 21.60 -27.62 -20.05
C VAL A 121 21.13 -27.77 -18.60
N SER A 122 21.31 -28.96 -18.00
CA SER A 122 21.01 -29.20 -16.59
C SER A 122 22.01 -28.52 -15.65
N GLY A 123 23.30 -28.45 -16.03
CA GLY A 123 24.34 -27.75 -15.29
C GLY A 123 24.12 -26.23 -15.25
N GLU A 124 23.75 -25.62 -16.38
CA GLU A 124 23.35 -24.21 -16.42
C GLU A 124 22.10 -23.95 -15.57
N ARG A 125 21.06 -24.77 -15.67
CA ARG A 125 19.87 -24.69 -14.81
C ARG A 125 20.20 -24.91 -13.34
N ALA A 126 21.07 -25.85 -13.01
CA ALA A 126 21.53 -26.10 -11.64
C ALA A 126 22.41 -24.95 -11.12
N GLY A 127 23.26 -24.38 -11.98
CA GLY A 127 24.06 -23.18 -11.67
C GLY A 127 23.21 -21.96 -11.43
N ASP A 128 22.23 -21.73 -12.29
CA ASP A 128 21.25 -20.66 -12.11
C ASP A 128 20.39 -20.88 -10.86
N LEU A 129 19.95 -22.11 -10.62
CA LEU A 129 19.21 -22.45 -9.40
C LEU A 129 20.09 -22.34 -8.16
N ALA A 130 21.36 -22.75 -8.21
CA ALA A 130 22.30 -22.57 -7.11
C ALA A 130 22.60 -21.11 -6.84
N ALA A 131 22.75 -20.28 -7.88
CA ALA A 131 22.91 -18.84 -7.75
C ALA A 131 21.65 -18.17 -7.14
N VAL A 132 20.47 -18.59 -7.56
CA VAL A 132 19.17 -18.14 -6.99
C VAL A 132 19.04 -18.60 -5.54
N VAL A 133 19.35 -19.86 -5.23
CA VAL A 133 19.31 -20.42 -3.86
C VAL A 133 20.35 -19.74 -2.97
N ASP A 134 21.56 -19.49 -3.48
CA ASP A 134 22.63 -18.84 -2.72
C ASP A 134 22.33 -17.35 -2.51
N ARG A 135 21.73 -16.70 -3.49
CA ARG A 135 21.18 -15.35 -3.40
C ARG A 135 20.04 -15.29 -2.38
N HIS A 136 19.10 -16.24 -2.46
CA HIS A 136 18.02 -16.41 -1.51
C HIS A 136 18.54 -16.68 -0.09
N ARG A 137 19.56 -17.57 0.04
CA ARG A 137 20.24 -17.85 1.31
C ARG A 137 20.93 -16.59 1.87
N ARG A 138 21.62 -15.82 1.05
CA ARG A 138 22.24 -14.54 1.48
C ARG A 138 21.19 -13.55 1.94
N MET A 139 20.07 -13.44 1.25
CA MET A 139 18.94 -12.60 1.67
C MET A 139 18.33 -13.07 2.99
N MET A 140 18.22 -14.39 3.21
CA MET A 140 17.68 -14.99 4.45
C MET A 140 18.66 -14.96 5.62
N THR A 141 19.98 -15.12 5.38
CA THR A 141 21.02 -15.07 6.43
C THR A 141 21.38 -13.65 6.85
N SER A 142 21.04 -12.65 6.06
CA SER A 142 21.01 -11.24 6.45
C SER A 142 19.86 -10.95 7.45
N GLY A 143 19.21 -11.99 7.97
CA GLY A 143 18.08 -12.03 8.88
C GLY A 143 18.37 -11.46 10.29
N PRO A 144 17.54 -11.71 11.29
CA PRO A 144 17.09 -10.83 12.38
C PRO A 144 18.15 -10.10 13.23
N ALA A 145 19.41 -10.29 12.96
CA ALA A 145 20.52 -9.60 13.65
C ALA A 145 21.22 -8.53 12.80
N GLY A 146 20.87 -8.30 11.54
CA GLY A 146 21.69 -7.41 10.72
C GLY A 146 21.14 -6.81 9.42
N GLY A 147 19.97 -7.14 8.93
CA GLY A 147 19.58 -6.55 7.66
C GLY A 147 18.09 -6.57 7.39
N GLY A 148 17.44 -5.42 7.49
CA GLY A 148 16.06 -5.21 7.08
C GLY A 148 15.88 -5.23 5.55
N PRO A 149 14.74 -4.75 5.04
CA PRO A 149 14.46 -4.65 3.60
C PRO A 149 15.56 -3.94 2.78
N ASP A 150 16.32 -3.04 3.43
CA ASP A 150 17.42 -2.30 2.78
C ASP A 150 18.48 -3.21 2.17
N VAL A 151 18.82 -4.34 2.84
CA VAL A 151 19.81 -5.31 2.32
C VAL A 151 19.31 -5.97 1.03
N VAL A 152 18.02 -6.28 0.97
CA VAL A 152 17.39 -6.85 -0.23
C VAL A 152 17.42 -5.86 -1.38
N LEU A 153 17.15 -4.57 -1.09
CA LEU A 153 17.19 -3.50 -2.08
C LEU A 153 18.63 -3.18 -2.55
N ASP A 154 19.61 -3.23 -1.64
CA ASP A 154 21.03 -3.10 -2.00
C ASP A 154 21.48 -4.21 -2.96
N LEU A 155 20.98 -5.44 -2.78
CA LEU A 155 21.26 -6.55 -3.69
C LEU A 155 20.60 -6.36 -5.08
N LEU A 156 19.40 -5.78 -5.15
CA LEU A 156 18.78 -5.41 -6.42
C LEU A 156 19.65 -4.39 -7.17
N GLY A 157 20.22 -3.42 -6.44
CA GLY A 157 21.14 -2.44 -7.02
C GLY A 157 22.45 -3.05 -7.50
N SER A 158 23.10 -3.87 -6.66
CA SER A 158 24.42 -4.42 -6.96
C SER A 158 24.41 -5.53 -8.02
N ASP A 159 23.41 -6.41 -7.98
CA ASP A 159 23.37 -7.62 -8.80
C ASP A 159 22.59 -7.42 -10.12
N LEU A 160 21.63 -6.52 -10.15
CA LEU A 160 20.71 -6.33 -11.28
C LEU A 160 20.74 -4.91 -11.87
N ASP A 161 21.52 -4.01 -11.29
CA ASP A 161 21.53 -2.58 -11.64
C ASP A 161 20.11 -1.96 -11.63
N LEU A 162 19.31 -2.35 -10.62
CA LEU A 162 17.94 -1.88 -10.43
C LEU A 162 17.86 -1.00 -9.19
N ARG A 163 17.45 0.24 -9.38
CA ARG A 163 17.07 1.12 -8.26
C ARG A 163 15.65 0.81 -7.83
N ALA A 164 15.49 0.49 -6.55
CA ALA A 164 14.20 0.09 -5.99
C ALA A 164 13.99 0.71 -4.61
N TRP A 165 12.74 1.00 -4.29
CA TRP A 165 12.30 1.57 -3.03
C TRP A 165 11.08 0.83 -2.52
N LEU A 166 11.02 0.63 -1.22
CA LEU A 166 9.86 0.05 -0.54
C LEU A 166 9.06 1.17 0.09
N LEU A 167 7.78 1.27 -0.25
CA LEU A 167 6.87 2.31 0.23
C LEU A 167 5.70 1.69 0.98
N SER A 168 5.21 2.42 2.00
CA SER A 168 3.94 2.10 2.67
C SER A 168 2.74 2.61 1.84
N PRO A 169 1.51 2.14 2.10
CA PRO A 169 0.31 2.64 1.45
C PRO A 169 0.05 4.12 1.71
N ALA A 170 0.58 4.68 2.79
CA ALA A 170 0.53 6.11 3.10
C ALA A 170 1.60 6.94 2.37
N GLY A 171 2.36 6.36 1.44
CA GLY A 171 3.42 7.05 0.71
C GLY A 171 4.70 7.30 1.51
N ARG A 172 4.90 6.60 2.62
CA ARG A 172 6.14 6.70 3.42
C ARG A 172 7.19 5.74 2.89
N LEU A 173 8.44 6.18 2.87
CA LEU A 173 9.57 5.34 2.50
C LEU A 173 9.92 4.39 3.65
N VAL A 174 9.75 3.08 3.41
CA VAL A 174 10.07 1.99 4.34
C VAL A 174 11.55 1.60 4.25
N ALA A 175 12.05 1.46 3.03
CA ALA A 175 13.44 1.13 2.73
C ALA A 175 13.83 1.67 1.35
N GLY A 176 15.12 1.89 1.12
CA GLY A 176 15.62 2.38 -0.16
C GLY A 176 17.13 2.27 -0.29
N PRO A 177 17.70 2.56 -1.45
CA PRO A 177 19.14 2.55 -1.68
C PRO A 177 19.85 3.48 -0.69
N LYS A 178 21.07 3.14 -0.32
CA LYS A 178 21.89 4.01 0.52
C LYS A 178 22.06 5.38 -0.13
N THR A 179 21.79 6.42 0.64
CA THR A 179 21.91 7.82 0.20
C THR A 179 23.32 8.40 0.37
N SER A 180 24.24 7.64 0.97
CA SER A 180 25.61 8.07 1.25
C SER A 180 26.61 6.97 0.91
N GLY A 181 27.62 7.27 0.13
CA GLY A 181 28.70 6.37 -0.26
C GLY A 181 28.88 6.22 -1.78
N PRO A 182 29.89 5.47 -2.24
CA PRO A 182 30.07 5.17 -3.66
C PRO A 182 28.86 4.36 -4.16
N GLY A 183 28.13 4.90 -5.11
CA GLY A 183 26.89 4.31 -5.64
C GLY A 183 25.59 4.87 -5.04
N ALA A 184 25.68 5.91 -4.19
CA ALA A 184 24.50 6.59 -3.63
C ALA A 184 23.62 7.18 -4.74
N GLY A 185 22.35 6.73 -4.83
CA GLY A 185 21.35 7.30 -5.71
C GLY A 185 20.60 8.46 -5.05
N PRO A 186 19.92 9.31 -5.84
CA PRO A 186 19.06 10.35 -5.27
C PRO A 186 17.96 9.72 -4.42
N ALA A 187 17.71 10.27 -3.24
CA ALA A 187 16.56 9.90 -2.44
C ALA A 187 15.27 10.30 -3.18
N LEU A 188 14.23 9.45 -3.14
CA LEU A 188 12.91 9.85 -3.61
C LEU A 188 12.36 10.98 -2.74
N SER A 189 11.81 12.01 -3.38
CA SER A 189 11.10 13.05 -2.63
C SER A 189 9.81 12.49 -2.00
N ALA A 190 9.38 13.08 -0.90
CA ALA A 190 8.12 12.69 -0.23
C ALA A 190 6.91 12.80 -1.18
N GLU A 191 6.89 13.83 -2.03
CA GLU A 191 5.84 14.01 -3.04
C GLU A 191 5.82 12.88 -4.07
N LEU A 192 7.00 12.44 -4.54
CA LEU A 192 7.10 11.33 -5.49
C LEU A 192 6.66 10.01 -4.84
N CYS A 193 7.07 9.75 -3.59
CA CYS A 193 6.61 8.60 -2.83
C CYS A 193 5.07 8.58 -2.67
N ALA A 194 4.47 9.72 -2.33
CA ALA A 194 3.02 9.86 -2.21
C ALA A 194 2.30 9.59 -3.55
N ARG A 195 2.82 10.11 -4.66
CA ARG A 195 2.26 9.87 -6.00
C ARG A 195 2.36 8.40 -6.43
N LEU A 196 3.50 7.75 -6.20
CA LEU A 196 3.67 6.32 -6.51
C LEU A 196 2.71 5.45 -5.68
N ALA A 197 2.53 5.76 -4.39
CA ALA A 197 1.55 5.09 -3.54
C ALA A 197 0.12 5.32 -4.02
N ALA A 198 -0.24 6.54 -4.41
CA ALA A 198 -1.56 6.88 -4.95
C ALA A 198 -1.88 6.06 -6.22
N GLU A 199 -0.95 6.01 -7.18
CA GLU A 199 -1.10 5.24 -8.41
C GLU A 199 -1.24 3.72 -8.14
N HIS A 200 -0.45 3.20 -7.18
CA HIS A 200 -0.56 1.81 -6.76
C HIS A 200 -1.94 1.51 -6.16
N LEU A 201 -2.41 2.33 -5.22
CA LEU A 201 -3.70 2.16 -4.57
C LEU A 201 -4.85 2.25 -5.57
N ALA A 202 -4.81 3.21 -6.51
CA ALA A 202 -5.80 3.35 -7.56
C ALA A 202 -5.83 2.12 -8.49
N ALA A 203 -4.66 1.60 -8.88
CA ALA A 203 -4.57 0.40 -9.72
C ALA A 203 -5.06 -0.86 -8.98
N ALA A 204 -4.66 -1.04 -7.72
CA ALA A 204 -5.08 -2.16 -6.88
C ALA A 204 -6.60 -2.18 -6.67
N ARG A 205 -7.21 -1.03 -6.42
CA ARG A 205 -8.66 -0.86 -6.27
C ARG A 205 -9.44 -1.29 -7.52
N THR A 206 -8.91 -1.00 -8.71
CA THR A 206 -9.54 -1.43 -9.99
C THR A 206 -9.32 -2.91 -10.31
N GLY A 207 -8.70 -3.68 -9.42
CA GLY A 207 -8.43 -5.10 -9.62
C GLY A 207 -7.35 -5.41 -10.66
N ARG A 208 -6.58 -4.42 -11.08
CA ARG A 208 -5.45 -4.62 -12.01
C ARG A 208 -4.38 -5.45 -11.32
N ARG A 209 -3.92 -6.48 -11.99
CA ARG A 209 -2.81 -7.31 -11.50
C ARG A 209 -1.50 -6.57 -11.76
N GLY A 210 -0.60 -6.53 -10.74
CA GLY A 210 0.74 -5.97 -10.88
C GLY A 210 1.67 -6.83 -11.76
N PRO A 211 2.81 -6.28 -12.19
CA PRO A 211 3.30 -4.94 -11.86
C PRO A 211 2.52 -3.82 -12.57
N HIS A 212 2.33 -2.68 -11.89
CA HIS A 212 1.69 -1.50 -12.47
C HIS A 212 2.75 -0.56 -13.01
N ARG A 213 2.61 -0.15 -14.27
CA ARG A 213 3.51 0.82 -14.89
C ARG A 213 3.02 2.24 -14.65
N VAL A 214 3.91 3.11 -14.18
CA VAL A 214 3.65 4.53 -13.93
C VAL A 214 4.79 5.38 -14.47
N THR A 215 4.48 6.36 -15.32
CA THR A 215 5.47 7.28 -15.86
C THR A 215 5.30 8.65 -15.22
N LEU A 216 6.31 9.14 -14.53
CA LEU A 216 6.34 10.43 -13.86
C LEU A 216 7.49 11.28 -14.41
N GLY A 217 7.15 12.32 -15.18
CA GLY A 217 8.12 13.08 -15.93
C GLY A 217 8.80 12.23 -17.00
N ALA A 218 10.13 12.15 -16.95
CA ALA A 218 10.94 11.33 -17.87
C ALA A 218 11.21 9.91 -17.35
N THR A 219 10.81 9.58 -16.12
CA THR A 219 11.15 8.32 -15.47
C THR A 219 9.94 7.39 -15.42
N THR A 220 10.14 6.12 -15.79
CA THR A 220 9.12 5.08 -15.68
C THR A 220 9.42 4.20 -14.46
N TYR A 221 8.39 3.94 -13.68
CA TYR A 221 8.43 3.07 -12.52
C TYR A 221 7.51 1.87 -12.74
N SER A 222 7.95 0.70 -12.28
CA SER A 222 7.11 -0.49 -12.18
C SER A 222 6.84 -0.78 -10.72
N LEU A 223 5.55 -0.87 -10.34
CA LEU A 223 5.08 -1.01 -8.98
C LEU A 223 4.62 -2.45 -8.73
N PHE A 224 5.29 -3.14 -7.82
CA PHE A 224 5.00 -4.52 -7.44
C PHE A 224 4.31 -4.54 -6.07
N PRO A 225 3.09 -5.10 -5.93
CA PRO A 225 2.42 -5.22 -4.64
C PRO A 225 3.12 -6.24 -3.72
N ILE A 226 3.27 -5.90 -2.44
CA ILE A 226 3.81 -6.78 -1.41
C ILE A 226 2.64 -7.39 -0.65
N ARG A 227 2.24 -8.61 -1.01
CA ARG A 227 1.11 -9.32 -0.41
C ARG A 227 1.56 -10.31 0.64
N SER A 228 0.90 -10.30 1.81
CA SER A 228 1.16 -11.27 2.89
C SER A 228 0.82 -12.69 2.46
N GLY A 229 1.76 -13.62 2.69
CA GLY A 229 1.62 -15.02 2.26
C GLY A 229 0.57 -15.86 3.02
N GLY A 230 0.05 -15.34 4.15
CA GLY A 230 -0.96 -16.03 4.96
C GLY A 230 -2.39 -15.98 4.42
N ARG A 231 -2.64 -15.22 3.38
CA ARG A 231 -3.96 -15.02 2.75
C ARG A 231 -3.94 -15.35 1.26
N ALA A 232 -3.30 -16.47 0.88
CA ALA A 232 -3.53 -17.00 -0.46
C ALA A 232 -5.03 -17.29 -0.60
N PRO A 233 -5.73 -16.80 -1.64
CA PRO A 233 -7.12 -17.16 -1.86
C PRO A 233 -7.19 -18.68 -2.01
N GLN A 234 -7.86 -19.35 -1.07
CA GLN A 234 -8.11 -20.79 -1.18
C GLN A 234 -8.78 -21.01 -2.54
N THR A 235 -8.08 -21.77 -3.40
CA THR A 235 -8.49 -22.11 -4.75
C THR A 235 -9.86 -22.82 -4.70
N GLY A 236 -10.93 -22.05 -4.82
CA GLY A 236 -12.29 -22.57 -4.87
C GLY A 236 -13.39 -21.55 -4.60
N GLN A 237 -13.17 -20.57 -3.72
CA GLN A 237 -14.20 -19.57 -3.37
C GLN A 237 -13.96 -18.18 -3.99
N ALA A 238 -12.79 -17.93 -4.57
CA ALA A 238 -12.44 -16.62 -5.16
C ALA A 238 -13.18 -16.27 -6.46
N ARG A 239 -14.05 -17.14 -6.96
CA ARG A 239 -14.80 -16.90 -8.21
C ARG A 239 -16.13 -16.16 -8.03
N GLN A 240 -16.60 -15.92 -6.80
CA GLN A 240 -17.90 -15.26 -6.54
C GLN A 240 -17.82 -13.93 -5.81
N ALA A 241 -16.68 -13.56 -5.20
CA ALA A 241 -16.49 -12.23 -4.66
C ALA A 241 -15.86 -11.35 -5.75
N GLY A 242 -16.61 -10.39 -6.26
CA GLY A 242 -16.09 -9.35 -7.16
C GLY A 242 -14.94 -8.57 -6.51
N PRO A 243 -14.17 -7.75 -7.27
CA PRO A 243 -13.03 -6.98 -6.77
C PRO A 243 -13.37 -5.96 -5.66
N SER A 244 -14.62 -5.87 -5.24
CA SER A 244 -15.17 -4.93 -4.27
C SER A 244 -15.56 -5.53 -2.92
N GLY A 245 -15.12 -6.75 -2.58
CA GLY A 245 -15.39 -7.35 -1.27
C GLY A 245 -14.65 -6.63 -0.12
N PRO A 246 -15.17 -6.67 1.14
CA PRO A 246 -14.55 -6.01 2.29
C PRO A 246 -13.09 -6.43 2.51
N ASP A 247 -12.77 -7.71 2.35
CA ASP A 247 -11.40 -8.23 2.49
C ASP A 247 -10.42 -7.67 1.44
N ALA A 248 -10.90 -7.37 0.23
CA ALA A 248 -10.08 -6.79 -0.83
C ALA A 248 -9.76 -5.31 -0.55
N ARG A 249 -10.71 -4.56 0.02
CA ARG A 249 -10.54 -3.15 0.40
C ARG A 249 -9.55 -2.99 1.56
N GLU A 250 -9.66 -3.87 2.57
CA GLU A 250 -8.72 -3.91 3.69
C GLU A 250 -7.29 -4.20 3.23
N SER A 251 -7.13 -5.19 2.34
CA SER A 251 -5.86 -5.59 1.78
C SER A 251 -5.18 -4.40 1.06
N VAL A 252 -5.92 -3.67 0.22
CA VAL A 252 -5.37 -2.55 -0.56
C VAL A 252 -4.78 -1.45 0.32
N LEU A 253 -5.46 -1.06 1.41
CA LEU A 253 -5.00 0.02 2.30
C LEU A 253 -3.87 -0.39 3.24
N SER A 254 -3.57 -1.67 3.35
CA SER A 254 -2.53 -2.19 4.25
C SER A 254 -1.30 -2.74 3.54
N GLU A 255 -1.33 -2.97 2.22
CA GLU A 255 -0.23 -3.55 1.47
C GLU A 255 0.89 -2.54 1.20
N TRP A 256 2.15 -2.98 1.41
CA TRP A 256 3.30 -2.22 0.95
C TRP A 256 3.50 -2.41 -0.56
N LEU A 257 4.30 -1.55 -1.16
CA LEU A 257 4.66 -1.65 -2.57
C LEU A 257 6.17 -1.53 -2.78
N LEU A 258 6.70 -2.30 -3.72
CA LEU A 258 8.06 -2.17 -4.22
C LEU A 258 7.99 -1.35 -5.52
N ALA A 259 8.58 -0.16 -5.50
CA ALA A 259 8.73 0.69 -6.68
C ALA A 259 10.12 0.49 -7.29
N VAL A 260 10.18 0.06 -8.54
CA VAL A 260 11.42 -0.16 -9.29
C VAL A 260 11.51 0.87 -10.41
N GLU A 261 12.64 1.58 -10.51
CA GLU A 261 12.90 2.57 -11.55
C GLU A 261 13.30 1.87 -12.85
N ALA A 262 12.35 1.25 -13.49
CA ALA A 262 12.48 0.60 -14.79
C ALA A 262 11.09 0.30 -15.37
N ASP A 263 11.05 0.07 -16.69
CA ASP A 263 9.87 -0.47 -17.36
C ASP A 263 9.93 -2.00 -17.34
N ALA A 264 9.09 -2.64 -16.55
CA ALA A 264 9.01 -4.10 -16.46
C ALA A 264 8.13 -4.74 -17.56
N GLY A 265 7.51 -3.93 -18.43
CA GLY A 265 6.62 -4.43 -19.49
C GLY A 265 7.33 -5.33 -20.51
N ASP A 266 8.60 -5.06 -20.77
CA ASP A 266 9.41 -5.80 -21.76
C ASP A 266 10.39 -6.80 -21.11
N TRP A 267 10.23 -7.09 -19.80
CA TRP A 267 11.15 -7.98 -19.12
C TRP A 267 10.87 -9.46 -19.40
N PRO A 268 11.94 -10.28 -19.52
CA PRO A 268 11.78 -11.73 -19.57
C PRO A 268 11.10 -12.26 -18.32
N GLU A 269 10.38 -13.38 -18.44
CA GLU A 269 9.63 -14.00 -17.36
C GLU A 269 10.53 -14.34 -16.16
N GLU A 270 11.76 -14.79 -16.41
CA GLU A 270 12.74 -15.12 -15.36
C GLU A 270 13.09 -13.91 -14.49
N ARG A 271 13.14 -12.71 -15.08
CA ARG A 271 13.41 -11.46 -14.34
C ARG A 271 12.18 -11.02 -13.51
N LEU A 272 10.99 -11.21 -14.04
CA LEU A 272 9.74 -10.97 -13.31
C LEU A 272 9.61 -11.95 -12.14
N ASP A 273 9.92 -13.23 -12.33
CA ASP A 273 9.89 -14.25 -11.27
C ASP A 273 10.88 -13.93 -10.15
N LEU A 274 12.06 -13.42 -10.49
CA LEU A 274 13.02 -12.96 -9.49
C LEU A 274 12.45 -11.82 -8.64
N LEU A 275 11.83 -10.81 -9.27
CA LEU A 275 11.18 -9.70 -8.54
C LEU A 275 9.99 -10.20 -7.70
N HIS A 276 9.22 -11.16 -8.19
CA HIS A 276 8.18 -11.82 -7.37
C HIS A 276 8.79 -12.54 -6.17
N GLY A 277 9.93 -13.23 -6.32
CA GLY A 277 10.66 -13.80 -5.19
C GLY A 277 11.11 -12.76 -4.17
N VAL A 278 11.59 -11.60 -4.63
CA VAL A 278 11.94 -10.46 -3.76
C VAL A 278 10.71 -9.93 -3.02
N THR A 279 9.57 -9.76 -3.68
CA THR A 279 8.33 -9.31 -3.02
C THR A 279 7.85 -10.29 -1.95
N GLN A 280 8.01 -11.60 -2.16
CA GLN A 280 7.70 -12.62 -1.17
C GLN A 280 8.61 -12.54 0.07
N LEU A 281 9.90 -12.30 -0.10
CA LEU A 281 10.83 -12.12 1.02
C LEU A 281 10.49 -10.89 1.85
N ILE A 282 10.16 -9.78 1.20
CA ILE A 282 9.73 -8.55 1.87
C ILE A 282 8.40 -8.79 2.60
N ALA A 283 7.48 -9.57 2.02
CA ALA A 283 6.22 -9.93 2.65
C ALA A 283 6.43 -10.71 3.96
N VAL A 284 7.35 -11.67 4.00
CA VAL A 284 7.70 -12.42 5.23
C VAL A 284 8.22 -11.47 6.32
N GLU A 285 9.08 -10.51 5.97
CA GLU A 285 9.58 -9.52 6.94
C GLU A 285 8.47 -8.60 7.45
N ARG A 286 7.56 -8.21 6.58
CA ARG A 286 6.37 -7.45 6.96
C ARG A 286 5.47 -8.24 7.92
N ASP A 287 5.19 -9.51 7.61
CA ASP A 287 4.39 -10.39 8.46
C ASP A 287 5.03 -10.59 9.83
N ARG A 288 6.36 -10.67 9.90
CA ARG A 288 7.13 -10.71 11.15
C ARG A 288 6.95 -9.44 11.97
N ARG A 289 7.01 -8.26 11.34
CA ARG A 289 6.77 -6.96 12.00
C ARG A 289 5.34 -6.86 12.51
N ASP A 290 4.37 -7.32 11.72
CA ASP A 290 2.96 -7.31 12.11
C ASP A 290 2.67 -8.28 13.27
N ALA A 291 3.28 -9.45 13.27
CA ALA A 291 3.24 -10.38 14.40
C ALA A 291 3.80 -9.77 15.70
N ALA A 292 4.91 -9.02 15.62
CA ALA A 292 5.47 -8.28 16.74
C ALA A 292 4.52 -7.15 17.23
N ARG A 293 3.80 -6.51 16.30
CA ARG A 293 2.78 -5.49 16.64
C ARG A 293 1.57 -6.10 17.35
N THR A 294 1.21 -7.36 17.09
CA THR A 294 0.03 -8.01 17.68
C THR A 294 0.08 -7.99 19.22
N VAL A 295 1.24 -8.21 19.81
CA VAL A 295 1.40 -8.16 21.27
C VAL A 295 1.25 -6.72 21.78
N ARG A 296 1.79 -5.74 21.07
CA ARG A 296 1.63 -4.31 21.41
C ARG A 296 0.16 -3.88 21.33
N ARG A 297 -0.56 -4.29 20.27
CA ARG A 297 -1.99 -4.04 20.08
C ARG A 297 -2.82 -4.55 21.25
N ARG A 298 -2.54 -5.77 21.73
CA ARG A 298 -3.25 -6.36 22.87
C ARG A 298 -3.12 -5.51 24.12
N LEU A 299 -1.93 -5.00 24.40
CA LEU A 299 -1.73 -4.17 25.59
C LEU A 299 -2.29 -2.76 25.42
N ALA A 300 -2.18 -2.19 24.22
CA ALA A 300 -2.84 -0.95 23.92
C ALA A 300 -4.36 -1.08 24.14
N GLN A 301 -4.93 -2.23 23.76
CA GLN A 301 -6.34 -2.55 23.99
C GLN A 301 -6.70 -2.55 25.48
N GLU A 302 -5.90 -3.20 26.32
CA GLU A 302 -6.13 -3.23 27.76
C GLU A 302 -6.07 -1.83 28.40
N VAL A 303 -5.10 -1.00 27.98
CA VAL A 303 -5.02 0.41 28.45
C VAL A 303 -6.22 1.22 27.99
N LEU A 304 -6.63 1.05 26.71
CA LEU A 304 -7.77 1.77 26.15
C LEU A 304 -9.07 1.41 26.89
N GLU A 305 -9.29 0.14 27.21
CA GLU A 305 -10.44 -0.32 27.98
C GLU A 305 -10.50 0.33 29.36
N LEU A 306 -9.37 0.44 30.07
CA LEU A 306 -9.31 1.13 31.36
C LEU A 306 -9.65 2.63 31.22
N VAL A 307 -9.13 3.29 30.18
CA VAL A 307 -9.44 4.71 29.90
C VAL A 307 -10.92 4.90 29.62
N GLN A 308 -11.53 4.02 28.80
CA GLN A 308 -12.93 4.11 28.40
C GLN A 308 -13.91 3.79 29.54
N THR A 309 -13.61 2.77 30.34
CA THR A 309 -14.45 2.39 31.49
C THR A 309 -14.35 3.39 32.65
N GLY A 310 -13.43 4.36 32.54
CA GLY A 310 -13.24 5.38 33.59
C GLY A 310 -12.55 4.81 34.84
N ALA A 311 -11.64 3.85 34.66
CA ALA A 311 -10.82 3.32 35.75
C ALA A 311 -10.07 4.46 36.48
N PRO A 312 -9.77 4.29 37.77
CA PRO A 312 -9.01 5.27 38.51
C PRO A 312 -7.68 5.61 37.81
N PRO A 313 -7.26 6.88 37.77
CA PRO A 313 -6.01 7.29 37.10
C PRO A 313 -4.78 6.53 37.58
N ALA A 314 -4.75 6.17 38.87
CA ALA A 314 -3.67 5.38 39.45
C ALA A 314 -3.58 3.96 38.84
N GLU A 315 -4.70 3.36 38.50
CA GLU A 315 -4.77 2.05 37.86
C GLU A 315 -4.28 2.14 36.41
N ILE A 316 -4.75 3.15 35.66
CA ILE A 316 -4.26 3.43 34.29
C ILE A 316 -2.74 3.67 34.31
N ALA A 317 -2.25 4.50 35.22
CA ALA A 317 -0.82 4.76 35.36
C ALA A 317 -0.02 3.51 35.75
N ALA A 318 -0.58 2.66 36.63
CA ALA A 318 0.06 1.39 37.01
C ALA A 318 0.13 0.45 35.80
N ARG A 319 -0.94 0.32 35.01
CA ARG A 319 -0.97 -0.51 33.80
C ARG A 319 0.01 0.00 32.74
N LEU A 320 0.06 1.30 32.49
CA LEU A 320 1.04 1.93 31.61
C LEU A 320 2.48 1.62 32.05
N ARG A 321 2.80 1.68 33.36
CA ARG A 321 4.13 1.36 33.88
C ARG A 321 4.50 -0.11 33.75
N VAL A 322 3.56 -1.02 33.97
CA VAL A 322 3.79 -2.48 33.84
C VAL A 322 3.89 -2.90 32.39
N ALA A 323 3.09 -2.33 31.52
CA ALA A 323 3.09 -2.62 30.09
C ALA A 323 4.29 -2.01 29.35
N ALA A 324 4.75 -0.84 29.78
CA ALA A 324 5.75 -0.03 29.12
C ALA A 324 7.14 -0.67 28.92
N PRO A 325 7.76 -1.33 29.94
CA PRO A 325 9.14 -1.82 29.78
C PRO A 325 9.29 -2.92 28.74
N VAL A 326 8.25 -3.74 28.54
CA VAL A 326 8.32 -4.95 27.71
C VAL A 326 7.77 -4.70 26.31
N LEU A 327 6.74 -3.87 26.18
CA LEU A 327 5.91 -3.85 24.99
C LEU A 327 5.73 -2.45 24.37
N LEU A 328 5.89 -1.41 25.18
CA LEU A 328 5.83 -0.01 24.78
C LEU A 328 6.92 0.78 25.50
N PRO A 329 8.21 0.51 25.20
CA PRO A 329 9.31 1.16 25.89
C PRO A 329 9.16 2.69 25.81
N GLY A 330 9.12 3.35 26.95
CA GLY A 330 8.96 4.80 27.05
C GLY A 330 7.52 5.32 27.14
N LEU A 331 6.48 4.53 26.88
CA LEU A 331 5.10 4.99 27.05
C LEU A 331 4.81 5.33 28.54
N GLY A 332 5.23 4.47 29.46
CA GLY A 332 5.02 4.71 30.90
C GLY A 332 5.95 5.77 31.52
N SER A 333 7.00 6.17 30.83
CA SER A 333 7.95 7.22 31.27
C SER A 333 7.82 8.52 30.48
N ALA A 334 6.95 8.56 29.47
CA ALA A 334 6.70 9.79 28.74
C ALA A 334 6.07 10.84 29.66
N PRO A 335 6.56 12.08 29.66
CA PRO A 335 6.01 13.14 30.49
C PRO A 335 4.65 13.61 29.99
N HIS A 336 4.37 13.42 28.71
CA HIS A 336 3.15 13.89 28.04
C HIS A 336 2.64 12.86 27.06
N TRP A 337 1.33 12.87 26.79
CA TRP A 337 0.67 12.01 25.81
C TRP A 337 -0.26 12.83 24.93
N GLN A 338 -0.50 12.33 23.74
CA GLN A 338 -1.51 12.83 22.83
C GLN A 338 -2.33 11.66 22.32
N VAL A 339 -3.61 11.88 22.06
CA VAL A 339 -4.50 10.86 21.54
C VAL A 339 -4.87 11.20 20.10
N VAL A 340 -4.77 10.21 19.21
CA VAL A 340 -5.24 10.32 17.83
C VAL A 340 -6.31 9.27 17.60
N VAL A 341 -7.46 9.67 17.08
CA VAL A 341 -8.58 8.78 16.74
C VAL A 341 -8.76 8.76 15.23
N ALA A 342 -8.90 7.56 14.67
CA ALA A 342 -9.17 7.35 13.25
C ALA A 342 -10.42 6.51 13.04
N ARG A 343 -11.16 6.77 11.97
CA ARG A 343 -12.26 5.94 11.50
C ARG A 343 -12.22 5.86 9.98
N VAL A 344 -12.39 4.65 9.47
CA VAL A 344 -12.59 4.37 8.04
C VAL A 344 -14.06 3.99 7.84
N GLU A 345 -14.69 4.59 6.88
CA GLU A 345 -16.10 4.34 6.52
C GLU A 345 -16.18 4.01 5.03
N TRP A 346 -17.02 3.03 4.69
CA TRP A 346 -17.32 2.64 3.31
C TRP A 346 -18.81 2.74 3.07
N ASP A 347 -19.22 3.22 1.91
CA ASP A 347 -20.63 3.23 1.52
C ASP A 347 -21.18 1.81 1.53
N GLY A 348 -22.26 1.59 2.31
CA GLY A 348 -22.90 0.28 2.44
C GLY A 348 -22.27 -0.71 3.44
N GLN A 349 -21.20 -0.33 4.16
CA GLN A 349 -20.60 -1.13 5.23
C GLN A 349 -20.64 -0.33 6.53
N ALA A 350 -21.54 -0.70 7.44
CA ALA A 350 -21.78 0.05 8.67
C ALA A 350 -20.88 -0.37 9.84
N GLU A 351 -20.31 -1.58 9.83
CA GLU A 351 -19.61 -2.16 10.97
C GLU A 351 -18.36 -2.97 10.54
N GLY A 352 -17.40 -3.14 11.46
CA GLY A 352 -16.25 -4.03 11.29
C GLY A 352 -15.01 -3.35 10.68
N THR A 353 -14.97 -2.03 10.58
CA THR A 353 -13.84 -1.30 9.99
C THR A 353 -12.72 -0.97 10.99
N GLY A 354 -12.88 -1.29 12.26
CA GLY A 354 -11.90 -1.01 13.32
C GLY A 354 -10.51 -1.58 13.08
N PRO A 355 -10.35 -2.87 12.71
CA PRO A 355 -9.04 -3.44 12.40
C PRO A 355 -8.33 -2.76 11.23
N VAL A 356 -9.08 -2.34 10.18
CA VAL A 356 -8.54 -1.60 9.04
C VAL A 356 -8.07 -0.22 9.49
N ALA A 357 -8.90 0.49 10.25
CA ALA A 357 -8.56 1.80 10.81
C ALA A 357 -7.33 1.71 11.72
N GLN A 358 -7.19 0.63 12.53
CA GLN A 358 -6.03 0.39 13.38
C GLN A 358 -4.75 0.18 12.55
N SER A 359 -4.78 -0.71 11.56
CA SER A 359 -3.62 -0.98 10.70
C SER A 359 -3.20 0.28 9.93
N LEU A 360 -4.18 1.04 9.43
CA LEU A 360 -3.92 2.28 8.71
C LEU A 360 -3.35 3.37 9.62
N LEU A 361 -3.89 3.53 10.84
CA LEU A 361 -3.40 4.50 11.81
C LEU A 361 -1.96 4.19 12.25
N GLU A 362 -1.60 2.90 12.38
CA GLU A 362 -0.20 2.48 12.61
C GLU A 362 0.70 2.89 11.44
N GLU A 363 0.30 2.64 10.20
CA GLU A 363 1.08 3.02 9.02
C GLU A 363 1.21 4.55 8.86
N ILE A 364 0.25 5.31 9.39
CA ILE A 364 0.27 6.78 9.37
C ILE A 364 1.19 7.34 10.47
N LEU A 365 1.19 6.77 11.67
CA LEU A 365 1.87 7.34 12.84
C LEU A 365 3.24 6.74 13.11
N VAL A 366 3.43 5.44 12.89
CA VAL A 366 4.70 4.76 13.17
C VAL A 366 5.66 4.98 12.01
N ASP A 367 6.87 5.47 12.28
CA ASP A 367 7.90 5.56 11.26
C ASP A 367 8.36 4.15 10.87
N PRO A 368 8.17 3.72 9.61
CA PRO A 368 8.53 2.39 9.17
C PRO A 368 10.05 2.13 9.18
N ARG A 369 10.88 3.18 9.26
CA ARG A 369 12.34 3.11 9.35
C ARG A 369 12.85 3.00 10.77
N ALA A 370 12.04 3.31 11.76
CA ALA A 370 12.44 3.22 13.15
C ALA A 370 12.74 1.77 13.53
N THR A 371 14.01 1.45 13.65
CA THR A 371 14.54 0.17 14.10
C THR A 371 15.17 0.36 15.48
N GLY A 372 14.36 0.22 16.52
CA GLY A 372 14.87 0.37 17.88
C GLY A 372 13.97 1.16 18.83
N PRO A 373 14.47 1.63 19.98
CA PRO A 373 13.68 2.32 21.00
C PRO A 373 13.39 3.80 20.64
N GLU A 374 13.25 4.13 19.37
CA GLU A 374 12.87 5.46 18.91
C GLU A 374 11.43 5.81 19.32
N PRO A 375 11.09 7.11 19.50
CA PRO A 375 9.75 7.53 19.93
C PRO A 375 8.60 6.99 19.08
N SER A 376 8.80 6.83 17.77
CA SER A 376 7.79 6.31 16.85
C SER A 376 7.43 4.84 17.11
N ASP A 377 8.35 4.02 17.60
CA ASP A 377 8.10 2.61 17.97
C ASP A 377 7.30 2.46 19.26
N ARG A 378 7.10 3.56 19.98
CA ARG A 378 6.42 3.59 21.28
C ARG A 378 4.93 3.89 21.17
N ILE A 379 4.43 4.19 19.98
CA ILE A 379 3.02 4.49 19.73
C ILE A 379 2.21 3.21 19.91
N ALA A 380 1.20 3.29 20.77
CA ALA A 380 0.26 2.20 21.02
C ALA A 380 -1.04 2.46 20.26
N VAL A 381 -1.44 1.53 19.41
CA VAL A 381 -2.69 1.64 18.65
C VAL A 381 -3.60 0.46 18.97
N ALA A 382 -4.83 0.75 19.34
CA ALA A 382 -5.90 -0.23 19.56
C ALA A 382 -7.15 0.18 18.79
N HIS A 383 -8.16 -0.69 18.72
CA HIS A 383 -9.45 -0.33 18.14
C HIS A 383 -10.60 -0.65 19.10
N THR A 384 -11.67 0.08 19.01
CA THR A 384 -12.94 -0.16 19.72
C THR A 384 -14.08 0.06 18.76
N GLY A 385 -14.85 -1.01 18.49
CA GLY A 385 -15.83 -0.97 17.42
C GLY A 385 -15.16 -0.59 16.10
N ASP A 386 -15.62 0.48 15.48
CA ASP A 386 -15.11 0.98 14.18
C ASP A 386 -14.04 2.07 14.29
N GLU A 387 -13.66 2.47 15.51
CA GLU A 387 -12.65 3.49 15.75
C GLU A 387 -11.31 2.87 16.12
N ALA A 388 -10.22 3.37 15.53
CA ALA A 388 -8.86 3.14 16.01
C ALA A 388 -8.40 4.31 16.89
N VAL A 389 -7.70 3.99 17.95
CA VAL A 389 -7.18 4.96 18.92
C VAL A 389 -5.69 4.75 19.10
N ALA A 390 -4.90 5.78 18.88
CA ALA A 390 -3.47 5.79 19.14
C ALA A 390 -3.15 6.62 20.39
N LEU A 391 -2.34 6.06 21.28
CA LEU A 391 -1.68 6.76 22.37
C LEU A 391 -0.26 7.11 21.93
N VAL A 392 0.01 8.40 21.75
CA VAL A 392 1.28 8.93 21.25
C VAL A 392 2.06 9.53 22.42
N PRO A 393 3.18 8.93 22.83
CA PRO A 393 4.04 9.51 23.85
C PRO A 393 4.81 10.71 23.28
N LEU A 394 4.84 11.81 24.00
CA LEU A 394 5.54 13.02 23.60
C LEU A 394 6.81 13.22 24.46
N PRO A 395 7.90 13.75 23.89
CA PRO A 395 9.10 14.09 24.63
C PRO A 395 8.83 15.22 25.61
N ALA A 396 9.70 15.35 26.63
CA ALA A 396 9.71 16.54 27.48
C ALA A 396 10.01 17.77 26.64
N VAL A 397 9.22 18.83 26.80
CA VAL A 397 9.46 20.10 26.11
C VAL A 397 10.76 20.70 26.69
N PRO A 398 11.77 21.05 25.88
CA PRO A 398 12.88 21.84 26.35
C PRO A 398 12.37 23.20 26.87
N ALA A 399 12.88 23.64 28.00
CA ALA A 399 12.43 24.88 28.66
C ALA A 399 12.72 26.16 27.86
N GLU A 400 13.51 26.09 26.78
CA GLU A 400 13.90 27.20 25.91
C GLU A 400 13.87 26.74 24.45
N GLY A 401 12.85 27.12 23.70
CA GLY A 401 12.78 26.89 22.25
C GLY A 401 11.45 27.29 21.65
N ASP A 402 11.53 28.02 20.59
CA ASP A 402 10.51 28.47 19.64
C ASP A 402 9.14 27.78 19.81
N GLY A 403 8.13 28.52 20.23
CA GLY A 403 6.78 28.15 20.65
C GLY A 403 5.98 27.07 19.87
N ALA A 404 6.65 26.12 19.26
CA ALA A 404 6.01 24.98 18.62
C ALA A 404 5.70 23.90 19.67
N GLU A 405 4.42 23.64 19.90
CA GLU A 405 3.97 22.52 20.74
C GLU A 405 4.49 21.21 20.14
N PRO A 406 5.25 20.38 20.90
CA PRO A 406 5.68 19.09 20.43
C PRO A 406 4.47 18.17 20.33
N GLY A 407 4.24 17.61 19.14
CA GLY A 407 3.14 16.65 18.96
C GLY A 407 2.72 16.47 17.51
N VAL A 408 1.73 15.62 17.33
CA VAL A 408 1.07 15.38 16.05
C VAL A 408 0.12 16.54 15.76
N LEU A 409 0.35 17.24 14.67
CA LEU A 409 -0.54 18.29 14.18
C LEU A 409 -1.48 17.72 13.12
N ALA A 410 -2.77 17.99 13.22
CA ALA A 410 -3.78 17.48 12.31
C ALA A 410 -3.52 17.88 10.85
N ASP A 411 -3.11 19.13 10.59
CA ASP A 411 -2.83 19.62 9.25
C ASP A 411 -1.58 18.96 8.64
N ALA A 412 -0.52 18.78 9.44
CA ALA A 412 0.69 18.10 8.98
C ALA A 412 0.40 16.62 8.67
N LEU A 413 -0.38 15.96 9.52
CA LEU A 413 -0.81 14.58 9.32
C LEU A 413 -1.64 14.44 8.04
N LEU A 414 -2.60 15.35 7.84
CA LEU A 414 -3.45 15.38 6.67
C LEU A 414 -2.64 15.63 5.39
N ALA A 415 -1.72 16.58 5.40
CA ALA A 415 -0.87 16.88 4.25
C ALA A 415 -0.01 15.67 3.84
N ALA A 416 0.47 14.90 4.81
CA ALA A 416 1.32 13.74 4.56
C ALA A 416 0.58 12.56 3.90
N VAL A 417 -0.75 12.39 4.15
CA VAL A 417 -1.46 11.18 3.77
C VAL A 417 -2.65 11.40 2.83
N ARG A 418 -3.04 12.64 2.59
CA ARG A 418 -4.24 12.98 1.79
C ARG A 418 -4.21 12.37 0.40
N ASP A 419 -3.14 12.60 -0.35
CA ASP A 419 -3.07 12.22 -1.76
C ASP A 419 -3.09 10.70 -1.96
N PRO A 420 -2.21 9.90 -1.33
CA PRO A 420 -2.22 8.46 -1.52
C PRO A 420 -3.51 7.82 -1.00
N LEU A 421 -3.97 8.20 0.19
CA LEU A 421 -5.15 7.56 0.77
C LEU A 421 -6.45 7.98 0.08
N SER A 422 -6.54 9.21 -0.47
CA SER A 422 -7.69 9.60 -1.28
C SER A 422 -7.83 8.72 -2.52
N ALA A 423 -6.73 8.35 -3.17
CA ALA A 423 -6.74 7.44 -4.33
C ALA A 423 -7.19 6.02 -3.95
N GLY A 424 -6.79 5.53 -2.76
CA GLY A 424 -7.21 4.23 -2.23
C GLY A 424 -8.67 4.17 -1.80
N LEU A 425 -9.24 5.30 -1.35
CA LEU A 425 -10.61 5.43 -0.85
C LEU A 425 -11.61 5.94 -1.91
N ASP A 426 -11.16 6.24 -3.13
CA ASP A 426 -11.95 6.86 -4.18
C ASP A 426 -13.28 6.12 -4.47
N GLY A 427 -14.34 6.88 -4.57
CA GLY A 427 -15.69 6.42 -4.92
C GLY A 427 -16.57 6.15 -3.71
N ASP A 428 -16.14 5.37 -2.74
CA ASP A 428 -17.00 4.86 -1.66
C ASP A 428 -16.38 4.86 -0.25
N GLY A 429 -15.09 5.21 -0.11
CA GLY A 429 -14.40 5.20 1.17
C GLY A 429 -14.14 6.59 1.73
N ARG A 430 -14.02 6.68 3.07
CA ARG A 430 -13.67 7.90 3.79
C ARG A 430 -12.83 7.60 5.02
N LEU A 431 -11.76 8.39 5.23
CA LEU A 431 -10.94 8.38 6.43
C LEU A 431 -11.12 9.70 7.18
N THR A 432 -11.44 9.62 8.46
CA THR A 432 -11.50 10.78 9.35
C THR A 432 -10.55 10.62 10.51
N LEU A 433 -9.78 11.67 10.81
CA LEU A 433 -8.78 11.71 11.87
C LEU A 433 -9.10 12.84 12.85
N GLY A 434 -8.93 12.57 14.13
CA GLY A 434 -9.05 13.57 15.20
C GLY A 434 -7.85 13.52 16.12
N VAL A 435 -7.31 14.68 16.47
CA VAL A 435 -6.08 14.83 17.27
C VAL A 435 -6.38 15.67 18.50
N SER A 436 -6.07 15.15 19.71
CA SER A 436 -6.26 15.87 20.97
C SER A 436 -5.15 16.89 21.23
N ALA A 437 -5.32 17.74 22.23
CA ALA A 437 -4.23 18.43 22.89
C ALA A 437 -3.29 17.44 23.61
N ALA A 438 -2.09 17.90 23.91
CA ALA A 438 -1.17 17.16 24.78
C ALA A 438 -1.67 17.15 26.23
N VAL A 439 -1.59 15.98 26.89
CA VAL A 439 -1.95 15.82 28.29
C VAL A 439 -0.73 15.36 29.10
N HIS A 440 -0.65 15.84 30.35
CA HIS A 440 0.54 15.71 31.18
C HIS A 440 0.42 14.59 32.23
N SER A 441 -0.71 13.88 32.27
CA SER A 441 -0.94 12.82 33.25
C SER A 441 -1.92 11.77 32.73
N ALA A 442 -1.96 10.60 33.35
CA ALA A 442 -2.94 9.56 33.06
C ALA A 442 -4.37 10.02 33.33
N GLU A 443 -4.58 11.00 34.22
CA GLU A 443 -5.88 11.61 34.50
C GLU A 443 -6.46 12.32 33.26
N GLY A 444 -5.60 12.94 32.45
CA GLY A 444 -5.98 13.64 31.23
C GLY A 444 -6.36 12.73 30.06
N LEU A 445 -5.96 11.46 30.08
CA LEU A 445 -6.13 10.56 28.92
C LEU A 445 -7.60 10.37 28.50
N ARG A 446 -8.51 10.28 29.46
CA ARG A 446 -9.94 10.18 29.13
C ARG A 446 -10.45 11.44 28.45
N GLY A 447 -10.08 12.61 28.97
CA GLY A 447 -10.41 13.89 28.36
C GLY A 447 -9.83 14.03 26.94
N ALA A 448 -8.55 13.65 26.78
CA ALA A 448 -7.88 13.65 25.48
C ALA A 448 -8.55 12.70 24.47
N LEU A 449 -9.02 11.52 24.91
CA LEU A 449 -9.75 10.59 24.04
C LEU A 449 -11.08 11.21 23.55
N GLU A 450 -11.84 11.81 24.45
CA GLU A 450 -13.11 12.46 24.08
C GLU A 450 -12.86 13.70 23.19
N GLU A 451 -11.81 14.45 23.45
CA GLU A 451 -11.40 15.57 22.62
C GLU A 451 -11.02 15.11 21.20
N ALA A 452 -10.19 14.07 21.06
CA ALA A 452 -9.82 13.50 19.77
C ALA A 452 -11.03 12.94 19.01
N ARG A 453 -11.97 12.27 19.70
CA ARG A 453 -13.23 11.81 19.11
C ARG A 453 -14.07 12.96 18.60
N HIS A 454 -14.10 14.06 19.35
CA HIS A 454 -14.82 15.24 18.93
C HIS A 454 -14.16 15.89 17.72
N ALA A 455 -12.83 16.08 17.73
CA ALA A 455 -12.09 16.55 16.59
C ALA A 455 -12.38 15.70 15.34
N ARG A 456 -12.39 14.36 15.47
CA ARG A 456 -12.77 13.47 14.39
C ARG A 456 -14.18 13.74 13.86
N ARG A 457 -15.16 13.99 14.74
CA ARG A 457 -16.53 14.37 14.30
C ARG A 457 -16.54 15.68 13.52
N VAL A 458 -15.74 16.66 13.92
CA VAL A 458 -15.55 17.91 13.15
C VAL A 458 -14.93 17.60 11.79
N ALA A 459 -13.90 16.75 11.73
CA ALA A 459 -13.31 16.30 10.48
C ALA A 459 -14.35 15.58 9.60
N ALA A 460 -15.24 14.78 10.19
CA ALA A 460 -16.30 14.06 9.47
C ALA A 460 -17.35 15.00 8.84
N ALA A 461 -17.54 16.20 9.36
CA ALA A 461 -18.43 17.20 8.75
C ALA A 461 -17.80 17.95 7.55
N ARG A 462 -16.48 17.81 7.32
CA ARG A 462 -15.77 18.48 6.23
C ARG A 462 -15.95 17.73 4.91
N PRO A 463 -15.95 18.42 3.78
CA PRO A 463 -15.91 17.75 2.47
C PRO A 463 -14.56 17.08 2.24
N GLY A 464 -14.55 15.92 1.55
CA GLY A 464 -13.32 15.20 1.19
C GLY A 464 -13.30 13.75 1.65
N ARG A 465 -12.40 12.96 1.06
CA ARG A 465 -12.21 11.53 1.38
C ARG A 465 -11.31 11.31 2.58
N VAL A 466 -10.30 12.15 2.73
CA VAL A 466 -9.40 12.15 3.89
C VAL A 466 -9.50 13.49 4.58
N CYS A 467 -9.96 13.50 5.82
CA CYS A 467 -10.16 14.71 6.61
C CYS A 467 -9.53 14.54 7.99
N ALA A 468 -8.93 15.60 8.51
CA ALA A 468 -8.40 15.65 9.86
C ALA A 468 -8.83 16.94 10.56
N ALA A 469 -8.95 16.90 11.88
CA ALA A 469 -9.13 18.08 12.72
C ALA A 469 -8.35 17.91 14.03
N GLY A 470 -7.86 19.01 14.56
CA GLY A 470 -7.11 19.04 15.82
C GLY A 470 -7.85 19.78 16.93
N HIS A 471 -7.30 19.72 18.14
CA HIS A 471 -7.83 20.41 19.30
C HIS A 471 -7.93 21.93 19.11
N GLN A 472 -7.02 22.53 18.35
CA GLN A 472 -7.00 23.98 18.11
C GLN A 472 -8.29 24.47 17.44
N GLU A 473 -8.94 23.62 16.66
CA GLU A 473 -10.22 23.92 16.00
C GLU A 473 -11.40 23.80 16.95
N LEU A 474 -11.16 23.29 18.14
CA LEU A 474 -12.16 22.98 19.15
C LEU A 474 -12.25 24.06 20.26
N ALA A 475 -11.47 25.10 20.20
CA ALA A 475 -11.50 26.21 21.17
C ALA A 475 -12.81 27.02 21.11
N SER A 476 -13.95 26.36 20.95
CA SER A 476 -15.26 26.95 20.80
C SER A 476 -16.26 26.27 21.74
N HIS A 477 -17.26 27.05 22.23
CA HIS A 477 -18.42 26.53 22.94
C HIS A 477 -19.19 25.41 22.19
N VAL A 478 -19.02 25.32 20.87
CA VAL A 478 -19.54 24.23 20.01
C VAL A 478 -19.06 22.85 20.48
N LEU A 479 -17.92 22.78 21.17
CA LEU A 479 -17.42 21.58 21.84
C LEU A 479 -18.30 21.02 22.94
N LEU A 480 -19.00 21.89 23.65
CA LEU A 480 -19.81 21.49 24.78
C LEU A 480 -21.15 20.89 24.33
N LEU A 481 -21.61 21.24 23.13
CA LEU A 481 -22.93 20.85 22.63
C LEU A 481 -23.16 19.34 22.50
N PRO A 482 -22.20 18.54 22.02
CA PRO A 482 -22.36 17.09 21.95
C PRO A 482 -22.40 16.36 23.29
N PHE A 483 -21.93 17.01 24.38
CA PHE A 483 -21.97 16.45 25.72
C PHE A 483 -23.29 16.76 26.46
N VAL A 484 -24.12 17.58 25.88
CA VAL A 484 -25.46 17.84 26.42
C VAL A 484 -26.36 16.67 26.04
N PRO A 485 -26.95 15.94 27.02
CA PRO A 485 -27.90 14.87 26.75
C PRO A 485 -29.05 15.33 25.85
N ASP A 486 -29.52 14.44 24.96
CA ASP A 486 -30.52 14.77 23.95
C ASP A 486 -31.87 15.28 24.54
N ASP A 487 -32.25 14.75 25.69
CA ASP A 487 -33.44 15.19 26.41
C ASP A 487 -33.28 16.61 26.98
N VAL A 488 -32.09 16.90 27.54
CA VAL A 488 -31.76 18.25 28.04
C VAL A 488 -31.68 19.24 26.87
N ARG A 489 -31.04 18.86 25.78
CA ARG A 489 -30.91 19.68 24.56
C ARG A 489 -32.28 20.01 23.98
N ARG A 490 -33.17 19.00 23.84
CA ARG A 490 -34.53 19.21 23.34
C ARG A 490 -35.36 20.10 24.28
N ALA A 491 -35.29 19.86 25.58
CA ALA A 491 -36.03 20.67 26.56
C ALA A 491 -35.55 22.13 26.57
N PHE A 492 -34.24 22.36 26.51
CA PHE A 492 -33.66 23.71 26.45
C PHE A 492 -34.04 24.43 25.16
N THR A 493 -33.90 23.78 24.01
CA THR A 493 -34.25 24.32 22.69
C THR A 493 -35.74 24.63 22.58
N ALA A 494 -36.61 23.70 23.00
CA ALA A 494 -38.05 23.88 22.96
C ALA A 494 -38.50 25.07 23.81
N ARG A 495 -37.95 25.22 25.01
CA ARG A 495 -38.30 26.31 25.92
C ARG A 495 -38.01 27.69 25.33
N LEU A 496 -36.94 27.84 24.55
CA LEU A 496 -36.53 29.13 23.99
C LEU A 496 -37.07 29.38 22.58
N LEU A 497 -37.09 28.36 21.72
CA LEU A 497 -37.41 28.54 20.30
C LEU A 497 -38.85 28.19 19.93
N ASP A 498 -39.55 27.29 20.64
CA ASP A 498 -40.90 26.89 20.26
C ASP A 498 -41.91 28.04 20.35
N PRO A 499 -41.87 28.95 21.36
CA PRO A 499 -42.72 30.13 21.36
C PRO A 499 -42.55 31.00 20.11
N LEU A 500 -41.31 31.10 19.58
CA LEU A 500 -41.00 31.87 18.39
C LEU A 500 -41.47 31.15 17.13
N ARG A 501 -41.20 29.83 17.04
CA ARG A 501 -41.62 28.97 15.92
C ARG A 501 -43.15 28.95 15.78
N ASP A 502 -43.87 28.89 16.94
CA ASP A 502 -45.33 28.90 16.97
C ASP A 502 -45.89 30.25 16.52
N TYR A 503 -45.26 31.33 16.92
CA TYR A 503 -45.62 32.67 16.48
C TYR A 503 -45.38 32.87 15.00
N ASP A 504 -44.19 32.46 14.47
CA ASP A 504 -43.86 32.55 13.07
C ASP A 504 -44.82 31.75 12.18
N ARG A 505 -45.24 30.56 12.61
CA ARG A 505 -46.24 29.75 11.90
C ARG A 505 -47.60 30.43 11.78
N ARG A 506 -48.00 31.15 12.82
CA ARG A 506 -49.33 31.83 12.87
C ARG A 506 -49.33 33.17 12.15
N HIS A 507 -48.22 33.92 12.24
CA HIS A 507 -48.18 35.33 11.84
C HIS A 507 -47.20 35.61 10.70
N ARG A 508 -46.40 34.62 10.26
CA ARG A 508 -45.32 34.77 9.25
C ARG A 508 -44.39 35.95 9.59
N ALA A 509 -44.02 36.08 10.86
CA ALA A 509 -43.32 37.25 11.38
C ALA A 509 -41.80 37.17 11.23
N GLU A 510 -41.27 36.00 10.84
CA GLU A 510 -39.79 35.75 10.62
C GLU A 510 -38.97 36.09 11.87
N LEU A 511 -39.45 35.73 13.06
CA LEU A 511 -38.74 36.01 14.32
C LEU A 511 -37.47 35.16 14.46
N ILE A 512 -37.49 33.86 14.07
CA ILE A 512 -36.30 32.99 14.09
C ILE A 512 -35.20 33.54 13.16
N PRO A 513 -35.45 33.81 11.85
CA PRO A 513 -34.46 34.45 11.00
C PRO A 513 -33.97 35.80 11.50
N THR A 514 -34.87 36.57 12.15
CA THR A 514 -34.49 37.87 12.74
C THR A 514 -33.54 37.69 13.93
N LEU A 515 -33.79 36.71 14.79
CA LEU A 515 -32.94 36.38 15.93
C LEU A 515 -31.54 35.92 15.49
N GLU A 516 -31.49 35.00 14.52
CA GLU A 516 -30.21 34.53 13.94
C GLU A 516 -29.40 35.70 13.39
N ALA A 517 -30.00 36.55 12.54
CA ALA A 517 -29.32 37.69 11.96
C ALA A 517 -28.90 38.71 13.02
N PHE A 518 -29.68 38.92 14.08
CA PHE A 518 -29.36 39.85 15.17
C PHE A 518 -28.14 39.37 15.98
N LEU A 519 -28.07 38.07 16.28
CA LEU A 519 -26.95 37.45 16.99
C LEU A 519 -25.68 37.46 16.11
N ASP A 520 -25.79 37.10 14.85
CA ASP A 520 -24.68 37.11 13.87
C ASP A 520 -24.09 38.51 13.64
N CYS A 521 -24.92 39.55 13.88
CA CYS A 521 -24.48 40.94 13.82
C CYS A 521 -24.02 41.49 15.18
N ASP A 522 -23.74 40.63 16.18
CA ASP A 522 -23.34 40.99 17.55
C ASP A 522 -24.34 41.93 18.26
N GLY A 523 -25.62 41.84 17.93
CA GLY A 523 -26.65 42.74 18.46
C GLY A 523 -26.63 44.15 17.87
N SER A 524 -25.93 44.39 16.77
CA SER A 524 -25.88 45.70 16.10
C SER A 524 -27.16 45.96 15.30
N TRP A 525 -27.93 46.92 15.75
CA TRP A 525 -29.21 47.32 15.13
C TRP A 525 -29.05 47.72 13.66
N THR A 526 -28.00 48.50 13.35
CA THR A 526 -27.76 49.02 12.00
C THR A 526 -27.31 47.92 11.06
N ARG A 527 -26.31 47.07 11.46
CA ARG A 527 -25.81 45.96 10.64
C ARG A 527 -26.93 44.93 10.39
N CYS A 528 -27.69 44.59 11.39
CA CYS A 528 -28.78 43.64 11.27
C CYS A 528 -29.90 44.15 10.36
N ALA A 529 -30.34 45.43 10.53
CA ALA A 529 -31.34 46.04 9.69
C ALA A 529 -30.94 46.08 8.21
N THR A 530 -29.67 46.41 7.91
CA THR A 530 -29.13 46.39 6.57
C THR A 530 -29.10 44.96 5.99
N ARG A 531 -28.65 43.97 6.78
CA ARG A 531 -28.58 42.55 6.34
C ARG A 531 -29.96 41.97 6.02
N LEU A 532 -30.99 42.33 6.82
CA LEU A 532 -32.37 41.86 6.63
C LEU A 532 -33.17 42.74 5.65
N HIS A 533 -32.60 43.79 5.12
CA HIS A 533 -33.31 44.79 4.31
C HIS A 533 -34.54 45.37 5.00
N LEU A 534 -34.43 45.61 6.31
CA LEU A 534 -35.51 46.15 7.15
C LEU A 534 -35.18 47.55 7.68
N HIS A 535 -36.24 48.33 7.97
CA HIS A 535 -36.04 49.56 8.75
C HIS A 535 -35.74 49.21 10.23
N VAL A 536 -34.87 49.98 10.89
CA VAL A 536 -34.43 49.75 12.27
C VAL A 536 -35.63 49.66 13.23
N ASN A 537 -36.70 50.41 13.02
CA ASN A 537 -37.90 50.33 13.87
C ASN A 537 -38.65 49.00 13.73
N THR A 538 -38.69 48.42 12.53
CA THR A 538 -39.26 47.09 12.28
C THR A 538 -38.42 46.03 12.98
N LEU A 539 -37.11 46.13 12.92
CA LEU A 539 -36.20 45.24 13.63
C LEU A 539 -36.40 45.33 15.14
N ARG A 540 -36.52 46.57 15.71
CA ARG A 540 -36.81 46.78 17.14
C ARG A 540 -38.12 46.12 17.55
N TYR A 541 -39.17 46.25 16.75
CA TYR A 541 -40.44 45.60 17.00
C TYR A 541 -40.31 44.07 17.03
N ARG A 542 -39.62 43.48 16.04
CA ARG A 542 -39.41 42.03 16.00
C ARG A 542 -38.56 41.52 17.18
N VAL A 543 -37.49 42.19 17.53
CA VAL A 543 -36.67 41.85 18.70
C VAL A 543 -37.45 41.98 20.00
N GLY A 544 -38.19 43.10 20.20
CA GLY A 544 -39.07 43.26 21.36
C GLY A 544 -40.16 42.18 21.44
N ARG A 545 -40.62 41.68 20.28
CA ARG A 545 -41.59 40.57 20.25
C ARG A 545 -40.93 39.25 20.66
N ILE A 546 -39.68 39.00 20.26
CA ILE A 546 -38.90 37.84 20.71
C ILE A 546 -38.76 37.86 22.24
N GLU A 547 -38.36 39.02 22.79
CA GLU A 547 -38.21 39.21 24.23
C GLU A 547 -39.53 38.98 25.01
N GLN A 548 -40.65 39.51 24.50
CA GLN A 548 -41.96 39.31 25.11
C GLN A 548 -42.40 37.83 25.11
N LEU A 549 -42.18 37.11 24.03
CA LEU A 549 -42.60 35.72 23.89
C LEU A 549 -41.76 34.75 24.74
N THR A 550 -40.50 35.07 24.96
CA THR A 550 -39.54 34.18 25.64
C THR A 550 -39.26 34.61 27.08
N GLY A 551 -39.62 35.84 27.45
CA GLY A 551 -39.26 36.41 28.75
C GLY A 551 -37.78 36.69 28.93
N ARG A 552 -37.02 36.81 27.85
CA ARG A 552 -35.58 37.05 27.82
C ARG A 552 -35.28 38.47 27.35
N ASP A 553 -34.10 38.98 27.69
CA ASP A 553 -33.61 40.30 27.33
C ASP A 553 -32.35 40.20 26.46
N LEU A 554 -32.48 40.48 25.16
CA LEU A 554 -31.41 40.43 24.19
C LEU A 554 -30.34 41.54 24.35
N SER A 555 -30.47 42.43 25.35
CA SER A 555 -29.39 43.32 25.77
C SER A 555 -28.40 42.59 26.70
N ARG A 556 -28.81 41.53 27.40
CA ARG A 556 -27.97 40.76 28.32
C ARG A 556 -27.18 39.71 27.58
N LEU A 557 -25.89 39.59 27.91
CA LEU A 557 -24.98 38.61 27.31
C LEU A 557 -25.44 37.16 27.56
N GLU A 558 -25.91 36.86 28.77
CA GLU A 558 -26.40 35.54 29.14
C GLU A 558 -27.56 35.08 28.25
N ASP A 559 -28.56 35.96 28.06
CA ASP A 559 -29.74 35.64 27.24
C ASP A 559 -29.40 35.53 25.75
N LYS A 560 -28.44 36.33 25.24
CA LYS A 560 -27.90 36.16 23.90
C LYS A 560 -27.19 34.81 23.73
N LEU A 561 -26.38 34.40 24.74
CA LEU A 561 -25.68 33.13 24.73
C LEU A 561 -26.68 31.97 24.76
N ASP A 562 -27.70 32.04 25.57
CA ASP A 562 -28.76 31.02 25.65
C ASP A 562 -29.45 30.83 24.27
N PHE A 563 -29.83 31.91 23.61
CA PHE A 563 -30.40 31.85 22.27
C PHE A 563 -29.43 31.34 21.22
N PHE A 564 -28.18 31.78 21.28
CA PHE A 564 -27.14 31.32 20.37
C PHE A 564 -26.92 29.82 20.49
N LEU A 565 -26.84 29.29 21.72
CA LEU A 565 -26.74 27.87 21.97
C LEU A 565 -27.98 27.10 21.52
N ALA A 566 -29.19 27.62 21.80
CA ALA A 566 -30.43 27.00 21.39
C ALA A 566 -30.56 26.86 19.86
N LEU A 567 -30.16 27.89 19.10
CA LEU A 567 -30.15 27.86 17.65
C LEU A 567 -29.12 26.84 17.07
N ARG A 568 -27.97 26.69 17.73
CA ARG A 568 -26.95 25.71 17.32
C ARG A 568 -27.31 24.26 17.67
N MET A 569 -28.20 24.07 18.65
CA MET A 569 -28.67 22.76 19.11
C MET A 569 -29.99 22.33 18.44
N SER A 570 -30.64 23.22 17.68
CA SER A 570 -31.98 23.01 17.11
C SER A 570 -32.02 22.14 15.85
#